data_85817322384ae26c288defc5ce7792e5
#
_entry.id   85817322384ae26c288defc5ce7792e5
#
_cell.length_a   1.000
_cell.length_b   1.000
_cell.length_c   1.000
_cell.angle_alpha   90.00
_cell.angle_beta   90.00
_cell.angle_gamma   90.00
#
_symmetry.space_group_name_H-M   'P 1'
#
loop_
_entity.id
_entity.type
_entity.pdbx_description
1 polymer ?
#
loop_
_entity_poly.entity_id
_entity_poly.type
_entity_poly.pdbx_seq_one_letter_code
_entity_poly.pdbx_strand_id
1 'polypeptide(L)'
;MNTNTPIVVFGLSGGLFHHGVLGIARSAGRLGVPVYRVGLERRAPAGLSRYLRGWRAVSASAPAASILETMDELSREIGRAILIPVDDAASVFTEEHAEALASAFLFPQQPPGLARALSSKREMNGLCQQHGIPTPLSVFPQSEREVIEHSDDAAFPIVAKCINAGDAGASAPRVTIAQNRDELLEAYRLIASPDGSNVMLQEYIPGTPETVWMFNGYFDEQSECKVGFTGRKIRQAPPYTGASTLAICLPSPAVHELTVRLMKAVGYRGILDIGYRFDGRDNQYKLLDVNPRIGGTFRLFVGNDGMDVLRALYLDLTAQEVPATTALEGRRWIVEPLDLRSSGTYVRNGDLSLGGWVRSLRGVREAAWYATDDPLPFLAVWIWLVLDRLPGLRSLIGRLRLARRMRMAFAAKPLRRR
;
A
#
# COMPACT_ATOMS: atom_id res chain seq x y z
N MET A 1 19.48 -0.30 19.64
CA MET A 1 18.67 -1.24 18.85
C MET A 1 19.54 -2.42 18.45
N ASN A 2 19.16 -3.64 18.84
CA ASN A 2 19.76 -4.87 18.32
C ASN A 2 19.18 -5.14 16.92
N THR A 3 20.02 -5.38 15.92
CA THR A 3 19.63 -5.47 14.50
C THR A 3 19.91 -6.85 13.88
N ASN A 4 20.12 -7.87 14.72
CA ASN A 4 20.54 -9.21 14.26
C ASN A 4 19.41 -10.01 13.61
N THR A 5 18.13 -9.74 13.96
CA THR A 5 16.99 -10.47 13.40
C THR A 5 16.71 -10.01 11.98
N PRO A 6 16.79 -10.89 10.97
CA PRO A 6 16.48 -10.51 9.59
C PRO A 6 15.01 -10.13 9.39
N ILE A 7 14.74 -9.38 8.32
CA ILE A 7 13.39 -9.09 7.83
C ILE A 7 13.17 -9.82 6.51
N VAL A 8 12.01 -10.47 6.37
CA VAL A 8 11.49 -11.00 5.10
C VAL A 8 10.29 -10.18 4.67
N VAL A 9 10.44 -9.45 3.59
CA VAL A 9 9.35 -8.70 2.93
C VAL A 9 8.58 -9.65 2.04
N PHE A 10 7.31 -9.86 2.33
CA PHE A 10 6.47 -10.84 1.66
C PHE A 10 5.35 -10.20 0.86
N GLY A 11 5.23 -10.57 -0.44
CA GLY A 11 4.18 -10.05 -1.32
C GLY A 11 3.73 -11.06 -2.35
N LEU A 12 2.41 -11.21 -2.50
CA LEU A 12 1.73 -12.13 -3.41
C LEU A 12 0.96 -11.42 -4.54
N SER A 13 0.85 -10.09 -4.50
CA SER A 13 0.29 -9.31 -5.58
C SER A 13 1.39 -8.78 -6.51
N GLY A 14 1.15 -8.83 -7.81
CA GLY A 14 2.07 -8.29 -8.80
C GLY A 14 2.10 -6.76 -8.84
N GLY A 15 3.26 -6.19 -9.05
CA GLY A 15 3.44 -4.75 -9.21
C GLY A 15 4.91 -4.39 -9.33
N LEU A 16 5.39 -4.13 -10.57
CA LEU A 16 6.80 -3.78 -10.84
C LEU A 16 7.28 -2.57 -10.03
N PHE A 17 6.37 -1.66 -9.67
CA PHE A 17 6.69 -0.40 -9.03
C PHE A 17 6.28 -0.34 -7.55
N HIS A 18 6.53 -1.41 -6.82
CA HIS A 18 6.20 -1.46 -5.39
C HIS A 18 7.26 -0.72 -4.55
N HIS A 19 7.16 0.62 -4.49
CA HIS A 19 8.09 1.46 -3.73
C HIS A 19 8.06 1.22 -2.22
N GLY A 20 6.98 0.67 -1.67
CA GLY A 20 6.92 0.25 -0.25
C GLY A 20 7.98 -0.77 0.12
N VAL A 21 8.24 -1.76 -0.76
CA VAL A 21 9.34 -2.74 -0.58
C VAL A 21 10.69 -2.04 -0.49
N LEU A 22 10.93 -1.05 -1.35
CA LEU A 22 12.16 -0.26 -1.33
C LEU A 22 12.27 0.57 -0.04
N GLY A 23 11.16 1.16 0.41
CA GLY A 23 11.09 1.89 1.68
C GLY A 23 11.48 1.02 2.86
N ILE A 24 10.96 -0.23 2.94
CA ILE A 24 11.32 -1.20 3.97
C ILE A 24 12.80 -1.54 3.90
N ALA A 25 13.30 -1.88 2.71
CA ALA A 25 14.70 -2.24 2.52
C ALA A 25 15.65 -1.13 2.98
N ARG A 26 15.34 0.13 2.65
CA ARG A 26 16.12 1.31 3.05
C ARG A 26 15.99 1.61 4.55
N SER A 27 14.77 1.61 5.09
CA SER A 27 14.55 1.93 6.51
C SER A 27 15.28 0.94 7.44
N ALA A 28 15.13 -0.35 7.19
CA ALA A 28 15.79 -1.40 7.96
C ALA A 28 17.28 -1.54 7.61
N GLY A 29 17.63 -1.53 6.31
CA GLY A 29 19.00 -1.76 5.87
C GLY A 29 19.98 -0.66 6.26
N ARG A 30 19.55 0.60 6.37
CA ARG A 30 20.36 1.70 6.92
C ARG A 30 20.70 1.52 8.39
N LEU A 31 19.89 0.77 9.12
CA LEU A 31 20.15 0.37 10.51
C LEU A 31 21.02 -0.88 10.63
N GLY A 32 21.38 -1.49 9.51
CA GLY A 32 22.17 -2.73 9.49
C GLY A 32 21.33 -4.01 9.54
N VAL A 33 20.00 -3.93 9.59
CA VAL A 33 19.11 -5.09 9.57
C VAL A 33 19.19 -5.78 8.20
N PRO A 34 19.47 -7.09 8.12
CA PRO A 34 19.43 -7.83 6.86
C PRO A 34 18.00 -7.94 6.33
N VAL A 35 17.77 -7.54 5.07
CA VAL A 35 16.44 -7.58 4.45
C VAL A 35 16.44 -8.53 3.26
N TYR A 36 15.47 -9.45 3.26
CA TYR A 36 15.20 -10.41 2.19
C TYR A 36 13.80 -10.20 1.64
N ARG A 37 13.53 -10.74 0.46
CA ARG A 37 12.20 -10.67 -0.16
C ARG A 37 11.73 -12.03 -0.65
N VAL A 38 10.45 -12.33 -0.40
CA VAL A 38 9.69 -13.38 -1.07
C VAL A 38 8.55 -12.71 -1.87
N GLY A 39 8.44 -13.00 -3.17
CA GLY A 39 7.39 -12.38 -3.98
C GLY A 39 7.41 -12.77 -5.45
N LEU A 40 6.39 -12.31 -6.21
CA LEU A 40 6.14 -12.75 -7.58
C LEU A 40 7.19 -12.27 -8.59
N GLU A 41 7.79 -11.11 -8.37
CA GLU A 41 8.52 -10.43 -9.43
C GLU A 41 10.03 -10.42 -9.26
N ARG A 42 10.69 -11.09 -10.20
CA ARG A 42 12.14 -11.21 -10.28
C ARG A 42 12.87 -9.94 -10.70
N ARG A 43 12.17 -8.97 -11.30
CA ARG A 43 12.78 -7.85 -12.03
C ARG A 43 12.28 -6.47 -11.60
N ALA A 44 11.68 -6.37 -10.41
CA ALA A 44 11.24 -5.09 -9.90
C ALA A 44 12.43 -4.16 -9.63
N PRO A 45 12.35 -2.87 -9.94
CA PRO A 45 13.40 -1.89 -9.65
C PRO A 45 13.87 -1.90 -8.19
N ALA A 46 12.96 -2.15 -7.24
CA ALA A 46 13.30 -2.31 -5.83
C ALA A 46 14.33 -3.43 -5.57
N GLY A 47 14.38 -4.46 -6.42
CA GLY A 47 15.36 -5.56 -6.34
C GLY A 47 16.81 -5.13 -6.58
N LEU A 48 17.04 -3.93 -7.13
CA LEU A 48 18.39 -3.35 -7.32
C LEU A 48 18.89 -2.61 -6.09
N SER A 49 18.10 -2.49 -5.05
CA SER A 49 18.54 -1.84 -3.81
C SER A 49 19.73 -2.57 -3.20
N ARG A 50 20.75 -1.80 -2.82
CA ARG A 50 21.90 -2.33 -2.08
C ARG A 50 21.53 -2.92 -0.73
N TYR A 51 20.36 -2.58 -0.20
CA TYR A 51 19.85 -2.99 1.09
C TYR A 51 19.07 -4.31 1.06
N LEU A 52 18.73 -4.83 -0.13
CA LEU A 52 18.21 -6.20 -0.27
C LEU A 52 19.35 -7.20 -0.37
N ARG A 53 19.41 -8.12 0.60
CA ARG A 53 20.45 -9.17 0.68
C ARG A 53 20.16 -10.35 -0.22
N GLY A 54 18.89 -10.68 -0.40
CA GLY A 54 18.47 -11.80 -1.22
C GLY A 54 16.99 -11.81 -1.52
N TRP A 55 16.60 -12.72 -2.39
CA TRP A 55 15.24 -12.81 -2.86
C TRP A 55 14.87 -14.21 -3.35
N ARG A 56 13.60 -14.62 -3.06
CA ARG A 56 12.98 -15.85 -3.56
C ARG A 56 11.74 -15.49 -4.38
N ALA A 57 11.65 -16.10 -5.56
CA ALA A 57 10.46 -15.97 -6.40
C ALA A 57 9.44 -17.05 -6.03
N VAL A 58 8.18 -16.64 -5.92
CA VAL A 58 7.02 -17.54 -5.90
C VAL A 58 6.15 -17.24 -7.12
N SER A 59 5.34 -18.21 -7.56
CA SER A 59 4.37 -17.97 -8.63
C SER A 59 3.07 -17.43 -8.06
N ALA A 60 2.36 -16.59 -8.82
CA ALA A 60 1.01 -16.14 -8.46
C ALA A 60 -0.01 -17.29 -8.37
N SER A 61 0.23 -18.37 -9.13
CA SER A 61 -0.59 -19.59 -9.13
C SER A 61 0.00 -20.72 -8.27
N ALA A 62 1.04 -20.45 -7.48
CA ALA A 62 1.64 -21.46 -6.62
C ALA A 62 0.65 -21.92 -5.54
N PRO A 63 0.53 -23.25 -5.29
CA PRO A 63 -0.19 -23.74 -4.13
C PRO A 63 0.41 -23.19 -2.83
N ALA A 64 -0.42 -23.01 -1.81
CA ALA A 64 0.03 -22.52 -0.50
C ALA A 64 1.21 -23.35 0.06
N ALA A 65 1.19 -24.68 -0.09
CA ALA A 65 2.26 -25.55 0.34
C ALA A 65 3.63 -25.20 -0.27
N SER A 66 3.66 -24.83 -1.57
CA SER A 66 4.92 -24.46 -2.26
C SER A 66 5.44 -23.08 -1.78
N ILE A 67 4.54 -22.17 -1.42
CA ILE A 67 4.92 -20.88 -0.83
C ILE A 67 5.52 -21.12 0.56
N LEU A 68 4.86 -21.94 1.39
CA LEU A 68 5.34 -22.30 2.73
C LEU A 68 6.70 -23.02 2.68
N GLU A 69 6.90 -23.93 1.74
CA GLU A 69 8.19 -24.60 1.52
C GLU A 69 9.30 -23.60 1.18
N THR A 70 9.03 -22.65 0.26
CA THR A 70 9.97 -21.58 -0.10
C THR A 70 10.33 -20.70 1.12
N MET A 71 9.35 -20.42 1.99
CA MET A 71 9.53 -19.66 3.22
C MET A 71 10.38 -20.42 4.22
N ASP A 72 10.12 -21.71 4.39
CA ASP A 72 10.85 -22.58 5.30
C ASP A 72 12.32 -22.79 4.83
N GLU A 73 12.55 -23.03 3.54
CA GLU A 73 13.90 -23.06 2.96
C GLU A 73 14.66 -21.75 3.24
N LEU A 74 14.02 -20.60 3.05
CA LEU A 74 14.66 -19.33 3.33
C LEU A 74 14.98 -19.19 4.82
N SER A 75 14.08 -19.57 5.71
CA SER A 75 14.29 -19.48 7.16
C SER A 75 15.45 -20.37 7.63
N ARG A 76 15.64 -21.55 7.04
CA ARG A 76 16.80 -22.42 7.32
C ARG A 76 18.13 -21.77 6.93
N GLU A 77 18.13 -20.92 5.89
CA GLU A 77 19.35 -20.23 5.44
C GLU A 77 19.69 -19.00 6.30
N ILE A 78 18.66 -18.23 6.72
CA ILE A 78 18.87 -16.92 7.36
C ILE A 78 18.58 -16.91 8.86
N GLY A 79 18.03 -17.98 9.41
CA GLY A 79 17.52 -18.06 10.77
C GLY A 79 16.12 -17.50 10.91
N ARG A 80 15.60 -17.44 12.13
CA ARG A 80 14.28 -16.88 12.45
C ARG A 80 14.24 -15.39 12.08
N ALA A 81 13.23 -14.98 11.34
CA ALA A 81 13.13 -13.64 10.75
C ALA A 81 11.77 -12.98 11.04
N ILE A 82 11.71 -11.66 10.95
CA ILE A 82 10.43 -10.91 10.99
C ILE A 82 9.79 -10.97 9.60
N LEU A 83 8.53 -11.41 9.53
CA LEU A 83 7.74 -11.45 8.30
C LEU A 83 6.90 -10.20 8.17
N ILE A 84 7.01 -9.50 7.03
CA ILE A 84 6.29 -8.26 6.78
C ILE A 84 5.50 -8.40 5.47
N PRO A 85 4.17 -8.60 5.53
CA PRO A 85 3.33 -8.58 4.35
C PRO A 85 3.23 -7.14 3.79
N VAL A 86 3.28 -7.02 2.45
CA VAL A 86 3.27 -5.72 1.76
C VAL A 86 2.06 -5.53 0.83
N ASP A 87 1.21 -6.52 0.75
CA ASP A 87 -0.07 -6.47 0.04
C ASP A 87 -1.13 -7.30 0.77
N ASP A 88 -2.39 -7.08 0.40
CA ASP A 88 -3.53 -7.67 1.10
C ASP A 88 -3.54 -9.20 0.98
N ALA A 89 -3.15 -9.75 -0.18
CA ALA A 89 -3.05 -11.19 -0.37
C ALA A 89 -2.00 -11.84 0.55
N ALA A 90 -0.84 -11.18 0.71
CA ALA A 90 0.20 -11.63 1.63
C ALA A 90 -0.24 -11.50 3.10
N SER A 91 -1.01 -10.47 3.45
CA SER A 91 -1.55 -10.30 4.80
C SER A 91 -2.54 -11.40 5.16
N VAL A 92 -3.49 -11.67 4.26
CA VAL A 92 -4.46 -12.77 4.41
C VAL A 92 -3.75 -14.12 4.47
N PHE A 93 -2.80 -14.38 3.57
CA PHE A 93 -2.00 -15.61 3.58
C PHE A 93 -1.25 -15.80 4.90
N THR A 94 -0.66 -14.73 5.44
CA THR A 94 0.09 -14.79 6.71
C THR A 94 -0.82 -15.14 7.87
N GLU A 95 -2.05 -14.62 7.90
CA GLU A 95 -3.04 -14.95 8.91
C GLU A 95 -3.52 -16.41 8.77
N GLU A 96 -3.94 -16.83 7.58
CA GLU A 96 -4.47 -18.17 7.32
C GLU A 96 -3.45 -19.30 7.58
N HIS A 97 -2.16 -19.00 7.44
CA HIS A 97 -1.07 -19.96 7.66
C HIS A 97 -0.20 -19.61 8.87
N ALA A 98 -0.76 -18.87 9.84
CA ALA A 98 -0.01 -18.36 10.98
C ALA A 98 0.68 -19.47 11.80
N GLU A 99 0.01 -20.59 12.04
CA GLU A 99 0.57 -21.72 12.77
C GLU A 99 1.81 -22.31 12.07
N ALA A 100 1.75 -22.52 10.76
CA ALA A 100 2.87 -23.05 9.98
C ALA A 100 4.05 -22.06 9.93
N LEU A 101 3.78 -20.75 9.89
CA LEU A 101 4.80 -19.71 9.79
C LEU A 101 5.45 -19.36 11.13
N ALA A 102 4.76 -19.54 12.27
CA ALA A 102 5.20 -19.07 13.57
C ALA A 102 6.49 -19.72 14.07
N SER A 103 6.82 -20.94 13.61
CA SER A 103 8.07 -21.63 13.96
C SER A 103 9.30 -20.92 13.36
N ALA A 104 9.17 -20.35 12.17
CA ALA A 104 10.24 -19.75 11.39
C ALA A 104 10.24 -18.22 11.43
N PHE A 105 9.08 -17.60 11.67
CA PHE A 105 8.91 -16.17 11.56
C PHE A 105 8.27 -15.54 12.80
N LEU A 106 8.63 -14.28 13.02
CA LEU A 106 8.00 -13.36 13.98
C LEU A 106 7.07 -12.42 13.20
N PHE A 107 5.82 -12.36 13.58
CA PHE A 107 4.84 -11.42 13.02
C PHE A 107 3.66 -11.25 13.99
N PRO A 108 2.94 -10.11 13.94
CA PRO A 108 1.74 -9.92 14.75
C PRO A 108 0.64 -10.89 14.31
N GLN A 109 0.14 -11.70 15.25
CA GLN A 109 -0.94 -12.66 14.96
C GLN A 109 -2.29 -11.96 15.05
N GLN A 110 -3.04 -11.97 13.95
CA GLN A 110 -4.38 -11.40 13.89
C GLN A 110 -5.44 -12.33 14.49
N PRO A 111 -6.56 -11.78 14.99
CA PRO A 111 -7.76 -12.57 15.17
C PRO A 111 -8.16 -13.26 13.86
N PRO A 112 -8.66 -14.51 13.91
CA PRO A 112 -9.02 -15.27 12.71
C PRO A 112 -9.99 -14.53 11.80
N GLY A 113 -9.70 -14.44 10.50
CA GLY A 113 -10.52 -13.78 9.48
C GLY A 113 -10.40 -12.25 9.45
N LEU A 114 -9.70 -11.62 10.39
CA LEU A 114 -9.66 -10.16 10.50
C LEU A 114 -8.93 -9.49 9.33
N ALA A 115 -7.80 -10.04 8.88
CA ALA A 115 -7.08 -9.46 7.75
C ALA A 115 -7.93 -9.48 6.47
N ARG A 116 -8.67 -10.57 6.25
CA ARG A 116 -9.62 -10.68 5.15
C ARG A 116 -10.76 -9.67 5.28
N ALA A 117 -11.38 -9.60 6.45
CA ALA A 117 -12.51 -8.69 6.71
C ALA A 117 -12.12 -7.21 6.52
N LEU A 118 -10.95 -6.81 7.00
CA LEU A 118 -10.46 -5.43 6.83
C LEU A 118 -10.07 -5.11 5.38
N SER A 119 -9.60 -6.09 4.62
CA SER A 119 -9.25 -5.92 3.20
C SER A 119 -10.48 -5.88 2.28
N SER A 120 -11.58 -6.52 2.68
CA SER A 120 -12.84 -6.54 1.95
C SER A 120 -13.65 -5.26 2.22
N LYS A 121 -13.95 -4.48 1.20
CA LYS A 121 -14.74 -3.25 1.36
C LYS A 121 -16.13 -3.49 1.94
N ARG A 122 -16.73 -4.64 1.64
CA ARG A 122 -18.05 -5.02 2.18
C ARG A 122 -17.97 -5.33 3.68
N GLU A 123 -17.05 -6.19 4.06
CA GLU A 123 -16.91 -6.62 5.45
C GLU A 123 -16.37 -5.48 6.34
N MET A 124 -15.39 -4.71 5.85
CA MET A 124 -14.90 -3.51 6.51
C MET A 124 -16.02 -2.49 6.76
N ASN A 125 -16.90 -2.26 5.78
CA ASN A 125 -18.05 -1.37 5.96
C ASN A 125 -18.99 -1.88 7.07
N GLY A 126 -19.26 -3.19 7.12
CA GLY A 126 -20.02 -3.82 8.20
C GLY A 126 -19.38 -3.64 9.58
N LEU A 127 -18.07 -3.85 9.69
CA LEU A 127 -17.33 -3.61 10.94
C LEU A 127 -17.42 -2.14 11.36
N CYS A 128 -17.26 -1.21 10.43
CA CYS A 128 -17.39 0.22 10.73
C CYS A 128 -18.80 0.56 11.26
N GLN A 129 -19.85 0.04 10.64
CA GLN A 129 -21.23 0.24 11.11
C GLN A 129 -21.44 -0.34 12.53
N GLN A 130 -20.97 -1.56 12.77
CA GLN A 130 -21.06 -2.21 14.07
C GLN A 130 -20.37 -1.40 15.19
N HIS A 131 -19.25 -0.74 14.88
CA HIS A 131 -18.49 0.03 15.86
C HIS A 131 -18.72 1.55 15.81
N GLY A 132 -19.72 2.01 15.07
CA GLY A 132 -20.08 3.43 14.97
C GLY A 132 -18.97 4.29 14.36
N ILE A 133 -18.22 3.77 13.39
CA ILE A 133 -17.21 4.50 12.62
C ILE A 133 -17.86 5.07 11.37
N PRO A 134 -17.80 6.39 11.12
CA PRO A 134 -18.41 6.98 9.94
C PRO A 134 -17.77 6.43 8.66
N THR A 135 -18.62 6.01 7.72
CA THR A 135 -18.25 5.62 6.35
C THR A 135 -19.15 6.34 5.36
N PRO A 136 -18.73 6.52 4.11
CA PRO A 136 -19.66 6.97 3.08
C PRO A 136 -20.80 5.97 2.90
N LEU A 137 -22.00 6.46 2.58
CA LEU A 137 -23.13 5.59 2.25
C LEU A 137 -22.73 4.65 1.11
N SER A 138 -22.93 3.37 1.32
CA SER A 138 -22.45 2.34 0.40
C SER A 138 -23.46 1.25 0.22
N VAL A 139 -23.69 0.82 -1.02
CA VAL A 139 -24.51 -0.33 -1.40
C VAL A 139 -23.70 -1.32 -2.22
N PHE A 140 -24.12 -2.58 -2.21
CA PHE A 140 -23.38 -3.69 -2.80
C PHE A 140 -24.32 -4.49 -3.73
N PRO A 141 -24.64 -3.94 -4.93
CA PRO A 141 -25.58 -4.56 -5.85
C PRO A 141 -25.05 -5.90 -6.33
N GLN A 142 -25.97 -6.84 -6.58
CA GLN A 142 -25.69 -8.16 -7.13
C GLN A 142 -26.18 -8.29 -8.58
N SER A 143 -26.87 -7.27 -9.09
CA SER A 143 -27.42 -7.25 -10.43
C SER A 143 -27.52 -5.85 -10.98
N GLU A 144 -27.55 -5.72 -12.31
CA GLU A 144 -27.80 -4.45 -13.01
C GLU A 144 -29.15 -3.83 -12.62
N ARG A 145 -30.15 -4.66 -12.33
CA ARG A 145 -31.45 -4.21 -11.84
C ARG A 145 -31.32 -3.46 -10.53
N GLU A 146 -30.55 -3.99 -9.56
CA GLU A 146 -30.33 -3.32 -8.27
C GLU A 146 -29.56 -2.00 -8.44
N VAL A 147 -28.65 -1.90 -9.44
CA VAL A 147 -27.98 -0.64 -9.78
C VAL A 147 -28.99 0.39 -10.28
N ILE A 148 -29.93 -0.01 -11.14
CA ILE A 148 -31.00 0.86 -11.65
C ILE A 148 -31.88 1.34 -10.50
N GLU A 149 -32.39 0.42 -9.69
CA GLU A 149 -33.22 0.74 -8.53
C GLU A 149 -32.52 1.71 -7.56
N HIS A 150 -31.24 1.49 -7.27
CA HIS A 150 -30.46 2.43 -6.46
C HIS A 150 -30.30 3.81 -7.12
N SER A 151 -30.12 3.84 -8.45
CA SER A 151 -29.89 5.09 -9.19
C SER A 151 -31.13 5.98 -9.33
N ASP A 152 -32.32 5.44 -9.06
CA ASP A 152 -33.57 6.20 -9.11
C ASP A 152 -33.67 7.23 -7.97
N ASP A 153 -33.15 6.89 -6.79
CA ASP A 153 -33.22 7.73 -5.60
C ASP A 153 -31.87 8.35 -5.19
N ALA A 154 -30.78 7.92 -5.82
CA ALA A 154 -29.43 8.34 -5.41
C ALA A 154 -29.02 9.70 -6.01
N ALA A 155 -28.33 10.51 -5.21
CA ALA A 155 -27.72 11.75 -5.67
C ALA A 155 -26.40 11.48 -6.42
N PHE A 156 -26.30 11.92 -7.67
CA PHE A 156 -25.05 11.90 -8.43
C PHE A 156 -24.11 13.05 -8.05
N PRO A 157 -22.77 12.88 -8.20
CA PRO A 157 -22.09 11.68 -8.73
C PRO A 157 -22.05 10.54 -7.74
N ILE A 158 -21.92 9.29 -8.26
CA ILE A 158 -21.77 8.06 -7.49
C ILE A 158 -20.40 7.45 -7.79
N VAL A 159 -19.74 6.90 -6.78
CA VAL A 159 -18.45 6.21 -6.94
C VAL A 159 -18.69 4.71 -7.06
N ALA A 160 -18.35 4.11 -8.21
CA ALA A 160 -18.31 2.67 -8.39
C ALA A 160 -16.90 2.14 -8.13
N LYS A 161 -16.78 1.10 -7.29
CA LYS A 161 -15.49 0.49 -6.88
C LYS A 161 -15.54 -1.03 -6.97
N CYS A 162 -14.40 -1.67 -7.24
CA CYS A 162 -14.25 -3.11 -6.97
C CYS A 162 -14.26 -3.35 -5.47
N ILE A 163 -14.97 -4.38 -5.01
CA ILE A 163 -14.90 -4.86 -3.62
C ILE A 163 -13.52 -5.48 -3.38
N ASN A 164 -13.15 -6.46 -4.20
CA ASN A 164 -11.86 -7.13 -4.17
C ASN A 164 -11.09 -6.80 -5.44
N ALA A 165 -9.97 -6.12 -5.30
CA ALA A 165 -9.17 -5.70 -6.45
C ALA A 165 -8.55 -6.86 -7.25
N GLY A 166 -8.43 -8.05 -6.65
CA GLY A 166 -7.94 -9.28 -7.30
C GLY A 166 -8.94 -9.91 -8.27
N ASP A 167 -10.25 -9.67 -8.05
CA ASP A 167 -11.34 -10.27 -8.82
C ASP A 167 -11.73 -9.44 -10.05
N ALA A 168 -11.23 -8.21 -10.14
CA ALA A 168 -11.48 -7.35 -11.29
C ALA A 168 -10.63 -7.77 -12.48
N GLY A 169 -11.20 -7.75 -13.68
CA GLY A 169 -10.45 -7.96 -14.92
C GLY A 169 -9.24 -7.02 -15.00
N ALA A 170 -8.15 -7.48 -15.60
CA ALA A 170 -6.87 -6.75 -15.66
C ALA A 170 -6.98 -5.31 -16.23
N SER A 171 -8.04 -5.03 -17.00
CA SER A 171 -8.31 -3.74 -17.63
C SER A 171 -9.43 -2.94 -16.94
N ALA A 172 -10.11 -3.50 -15.93
CA ALA A 172 -11.21 -2.83 -15.27
C ALA A 172 -10.71 -1.67 -14.39
N PRO A 173 -11.36 -0.49 -14.43
CA PRO A 173 -11.02 0.61 -13.54
C PRO A 173 -11.36 0.20 -12.10
N ARG A 174 -10.43 0.41 -11.18
CA ARG A 174 -10.66 0.10 -9.75
C ARG A 174 -11.65 1.05 -9.08
N VAL A 175 -11.78 2.25 -9.62
CA VAL A 175 -12.66 3.32 -9.12
C VAL A 175 -13.12 4.15 -10.33
N THR A 176 -14.42 4.35 -10.44
CA THR A 176 -15.06 5.24 -11.44
C THR A 176 -16.00 6.18 -10.71
N ILE A 177 -16.00 7.47 -11.08
CA ILE A 177 -16.95 8.47 -10.61
C ILE A 177 -17.96 8.66 -11.73
N ALA A 178 -19.16 8.12 -11.56
CA ALA A 178 -20.25 8.22 -12.53
C ALA A 178 -21.08 9.50 -12.28
N GLN A 179 -21.29 10.30 -13.31
CA GLN A 179 -22.02 11.56 -13.22
C GLN A 179 -23.54 11.38 -13.43
N ASN A 180 -23.94 10.24 -13.99
CA ASN A 180 -25.31 9.89 -14.32
C ASN A 180 -25.49 8.37 -14.34
N ARG A 181 -26.76 7.94 -14.54
CA ARG A 181 -27.13 6.52 -14.59
C ARG A 181 -26.39 5.72 -15.67
N ASP A 182 -26.24 6.29 -16.87
CA ASP A 182 -25.63 5.56 -17.99
C ASP A 182 -24.17 5.27 -17.71
N GLU A 183 -23.42 6.25 -17.19
CA GLU A 183 -22.04 6.06 -16.75
C GLU A 183 -21.94 5.07 -15.58
N LEU A 184 -22.92 5.06 -14.66
CA LEU A 184 -22.96 4.13 -13.55
C LEU A 184 -23.14 2.68 -14.01
N LEU A 185 -24.05 2.46 -14.96
CA LEU A 185 -24.30 1.15 -15.58
C LEU A 185 -23.09 0.66 -16.37
N GLU A 186 -22.43 1.56 -17.11
CA GLU A 186 -21.18 1.23 -17.79
C GLU A 186 -20.08 0.82 -16.79
N ALA A 187 -19.90 1.61 -15.74
CA ALA A 187 -18.94 1.28 -14.68
C ALA A 187 -19.24 -0.07 -14.03
N TYR A 188 -20.51 -0.36 -13.73
CA TYR A 188 -20.94 -1.65 -13.18
C TYR A 188 -20.54 -2.80 -14.09
N ARG A 189 -20.89 -2.73 -15.40
CA ARG A 189 -20.57 -3.77 -16.38
C ARG A 189 -19.08 -4.03 -16.55
N LEU A 190 -18.25 -3.00 -16.36
CA LEU A 190 -16.78 -3.12 -16.44
C LEU A 190 -16.17 -3.77 -15.18
N ILE A 191 -16.81 -3.60 -14.02
CA ILE A 191 -16.27 -4.01 -12.71
C ILE A 191 -16.86 -5.34 -12.25
N ALA A 192 -18.15 -5.58 -12.54
CA ALA A 192 -18.87 -6.74 -12.04
C ALA A 192 -18.22 -8.06 -12.46
N SER A 193 -18.18 -9.02 -11.53
CA SER A 193 -17.85 -10.42 -11.83
C SER A 193 -18.96 -11.05 -12.67
N PRO A 194 -18.74 -12.25 -13.29
CA PRO A 194 -19.76 -12.94 -14.08
C PRO A 194 -21.06 -13.25 -13.32
N ASP A 195 -21.00 -13.37 -12.02
CA ASP A 195 -22.16 -13.55 -11.12
C ASP A 195 -22.86 -12.22 -10.71
N GLY A 196 -22.38 -11.08 -11.25
CA GLY A 196 -22.90 -9.75 -10.93
C GLY A 196 -22.32 -9.13 -9.64
N SER A 197 -21.54 -9.86 -8.88
CA SER A 197 -20.93 -9.40 -7.63
C SER A 197 -19.68 -8.54 -7.84
N ASN A 198 -18.95 -8.25 -6.79
CA ASN A 198 -17.69 -7.50 -6.76
C ASN A 198 -17.82 -5.99 -7.00
N VAL A 199 -19.02 -5.43 -6.95
CA VAL A 199 -19.24 -3.98 -7.11
C VAL A 199 -19.74 -3.37 -5.79
N MET A 200 -19.13 -2.23 -5.44
CA MET A 200 -19.59 -1.33 -4.39
C MET A 200 -19.94 0.01 -5.03
N LEU A 201 -21.16 0.47 -4.82
CA LEU A 201 -21.57 1.83 -5.12
C LEU A 201 -21.51 2.65 -3.85
N GLN A 202 -20.89 3.82 -3.94
CA GLN A 202 -20.63 4.66 -2.77
C GLN A 202 -20.98 6.11 -3.08
N GLU A 203 -21.56 6.82 -2.10
CA GLU A 203 -21.76 8.25 -2.23
C GLU A 203 -20.45 8.97 -2.56
N TYR A 204 -20.52 9.95 -3.40
CA TYR A 204 -19.38 10.82 -3.66
C TYR A 204 -19.30 11.90 -2.58
N ILE A 205 -18.19 11.94 -1.85
CA ILE A 205 -17.90 13.03 -0.92
C ILE A 205 -17.16 14.13 -1.69
N PRO A 206 -17.72 15.33 -1.83
CA PRO A 206 -17.05 16.44 -2.50
C PRO A 206 -15.74 16.85 -1.81
N GLY A 207 -14.83 17.44 -2.57
CA GLY A 207 -13.60 18.01 -2.02
C GLY A 207 -12.37 17.75 -2.87
N THR A 208 -11.32 18.48 -2.57
CA THR A 208 -10.00 18.36 -3.19
C THR A 208 -9.23 17.13 -2.65
N PRO A 209 -8.10 16.75 -3.25
CA PRO A 209 -7.22 15.72 -2.66
C PRO A 209 -6.82 16.00 -1.20
N GLU A 210 -6.78 17.26 -0.79
CA GLU A 210 -6.43 17.68 0.57
C GLU A 210 -7.48 17.30 1.64
N THR A 211 -8.70 16.91 1.24
CA THR A 211 -9.71 16.34 2.14
C THR A 211 -9.48 14.86 2.44
N VAL A 212 -8.52 14.21 1.73
CA VAL A 212 -8.18 12.80 1.94
C VAL A 212 -7.06 12.70 2.96
N TRP A 213 -7.39 12.13 4.10
CA TRP A 213 -6.49 11.90 5.21
C TRP A 213 -6.03 10.46 5.27
N MET A 214 -4.89 10.26 5.88
CA MET A 214 -4.27 8.95 6.08
C MET A 214 -3.86 8.81 7.53
N PHE A 215 -3.96 7.59 8.03
CA PHE A 215 -3.35 7.16 9.27
C PHE A 215 -2.36 6.04 8.95
N ASN A 216 -1.20 6.05 9.59
CA ASN A 216 -0.23 4.99 9.52
C ASN A 216 0.27 4.70 10.94
N GLY A 217 0.10 3.47 11.43
CA GLY A 217 0.42 3.14 12.80
C GLY A 217 0.84 1.69 13.01
N TYR A 218 1.34 1.42 14.21
CA TYR A 218 1.67 0.10 14.71
C TYR A 218 0.91 -0.18 16.02
N PHE A 219 0.25 -1.33 16.09
CA PHE A 219 -0.53 -1.83 17.21
C PHE A 219 0.13 -3.10 17.76
N ASP A 220 0.30 -3.17 19.08
CA ASP A 220 0.93 -4.29 19.78
C ASP A 220 -0.04 -5.49 19.97
N GLU A 221 0.39 -6.51 20.72
CA GLU A 221 -0.43 -7.70 21.03
C GLU A 221 -1.71 -7.38 21.80
N GLN A 222 -1.74 -6.29 22.54
CA GLN A 222 -2.89 -5.81 23.27
C GLN A 222 -3.77 -4.86 22.44
N SER A 223 -3.46 -4.69 21.15
CA SER A 223 -4.11 -3.72 20.23
C SER A 223 -3.96 -2.27 20.71
N GLU A 224 -2.89 -1.97 21.45
CA GLU A 224 -2.54 -0.62 21.84
C GLU A 224 -1.68 0.04 20.74
N CYS A 225 -2.05 1.28 20.37
CA CYS A 225 -1.31 2.02 19.37
C CYS A 225 0.03 2.53 19.94
N LYS A 226 1.12 1.86 19.61
CA LYS A 226 2.47 2.24 20.06
C LYS A 226 3.02 3.43 19.28
N VAL A 227 2.71 3.50 17.99
CA VAL A 227 3.10 4.57 17.07
C VAL A 227 1.94 4.83 16.13
N GLY A 228 1.49 6.07 16.04
CA GLY A 228 0.40 6.48 15.16
C GLY A 228 0.62 7.87 14.59
N PHE A 229 0.64 7.98 13.29
CA PHE A 229 0.83 9.21 12.55
C PHE A 229 -0.34 9.49 11.62
N THR A 230 -0.65 10.76 11.44
CA THR A 230 -1.66 11.22 10.48
C THR A 230 -1.04 12.13 9.44
N GLY A 231 -1.71 12.23 8.30
CA GLY A 231 -1.30 13.12 7.23
C GLY A 231 -2.38 13.20 6.16
N ARG A 232 -2.17 14.04 5.17
CA ARG A 232 -3.12 14.20 4.07
C ARG A 232 -2.45 14.16 2.71
N LYS A 233 -3.24 13.80 1.71
CA LYS A 233 -2.79 13.82 0.31
C LYS A 233 -2.75 15.26 -0.19
N ILE A 234 -1.73 15.57 -0.99
CA ILE A 234 -1.66 16.80 -1.79
C ILE A 234 -2.00 16.49 -3.24
N ARG A 235 -1.50 15.33 -3.76
CA ARG A 235 -1.82 14.82 -5.11
C ARG A 235 -1.95 13.31 -5.13
N GLN A 236 -2.67 12.83 -6.13
CA GLN A 236 -3.00 11.42 -6.32
C GLN A 236 -2.70 10.96 -7.75
N ALA A 237 -2.47 9.66 -7.93
CA ALA A 237 -2.43 9.00 -9.23
C ALA A 237 -3.24 7.69 -9.17
N PRO A 238 -4.27 7.50 -10.00
CA PRO A 238 -4.88 8.48 -10.91
C PRO A 238 -5.34 9.76 -10.18
N PRO A 239 -5.40 10.91 -10.87
CA PRO A 239 -5.90 12.15 -10.27
C PRO A 239 -7.25 11.96 -9.59
N TYR A 240 -7.46 12.61 -8.45
CA TYR A 240 -8.68 12.67 -7.63
C TYR A 240 -9.07 11.37 -6.90
N THR A 241 -8.69 10.18 -7.38
CA THR A 241 -9.16 8.89 -6.85
C THR A 241 -8.05 7.94 -6.43
N GLY A 242 -6.80 8.20 -6.82
CA GLY A 242 -5.71 7.23 -6.68
C GLY A 242 -4.92 7.29 -5.39
N ALA A 243 -3.80 6.56 -5.42
CA ALA A 243 -2.81 6.57 -4.35
C ALA A 243 -2.10 7.93 -4.25
N SER A 244 -1.53 8.23 -3.08
CA SER A 244 -0.76 9.46 -2.87
C SER A 244 0.48 9.50 -3.76
N THR A 245 0.67 10.61 -4.48
CA THR A 245 1.91 10.88 -5.21
C THR A 245 2.74 11.96 -4.52
N LEU A 246 2.08 12.92 -3.87
CA LEU A 246 2.67 13.87 -2.95
C LEU A 246 1.75 13.96 -1.73
N ALA A 247 2.33 13.89 -0.55
CA ALA A 247 1.59 13.95 0.70
C ALA A 247 2.38 14.68 1.80
N ILE A 248 1.67 15.10 2.85
CA ILE A 248 2.23 15.84 3.98
C ILE A 248 1.79 15.21 5.31
N CYS A 249 2.73 15.04 6.22
CA CYS A 249 2.48 14.62 7.60
C CYS A 249 1.94 15.82 8.39
N LEU A 250 0.73 15.70 8.90
CA LEU A 250 0.03 16.70 9.71
C LEU A 250 -0.79 16.00 10.79
N PRO A 251 -0.94 16.61 11.96
CA PRO A 251 -1.75 16.06 13.04
C PRO A 251 -3.25 16.15 12.68
N SER A 252 -3.97 15.09 12.99
CA SER A 252 -5.43 15.04 13.03
C SER A 252 -5.87 14.17 14.20
N PRO A 253 -6.14 14.76 15.38
CA PRO A 253 -6.61 14.01 16.55
C PRO A 253 -7.85 13.16 16.24
N ALA A 254 -8.81 13.71 15.49
CA ALA A 254 -10.04 13.00 15.14
C ALA A 254 -9.76 11.72 14.32
N VAL A 255 -8.89 11.79 13.29
CA VAL A 255 -8.50 10.61 12.50
C VAL A 255 -7.76 9.59 13.37
N HIS A 256 -6.88 10.06 14.24
CA HIS A 256 -6.14 9.21 15.17
C HIS A 256 -7.08 8.47 16.13
N GLU A 257 -7.97 9.19 16.82
CA GLU A 257 -8.91 8.64 17.78
C GLU A 257 -9.89 7.64 17.15
N LEU A 258 -10.46 7.98 15.97
CA LEU A 258 -11.33 7.08 15.22
C LEU A 258 -10.62 5.76 14.88
N THR A 259 -9.35 5.85 14.43
CA THR A 259 -8.57 4.66 14.06
C THR A 259 -8.24 3.81 15.28
N VAL A 260 -7.73 4.42 16.35
CA VAL A 260 -7.37 3.69 17.57
C VAL A 260 -8.59 2.99 18.17
N ARG A 261 -9.73 3.68 18.22
CA ARG A 261 -10.99 3.10 18.71
C ARG A 261 -11.41 1.88 17.89
N LEU A 262 -11.40 1.97 16.55
CA LEU A 262 -11.77 0.85 15.69
C LEU A 262 -10.81 -0.32 15.88
N MET A 263 -9.51 -0.08 15.79
CA MET A 263 -8.49 -1.13 15.86
C MET A 263 -8.50 -1.84 17.22
N LYS A 264 -8.71 -1.10 18.30
CA LYS A 264 -8.89 -1.69 19.64
C LYS A 264 -10.14 -2.57 19.71
N ALA A 265 -11.25 -2.10 19.14
CA ALA A 265 -12.53 -2.83 19.17
C ALA A 265 -12.48 -4.15 18.40
N VAL A 266 -11.76 -4.19 17.26
CA VAL A 266 -11.61 -5.42 16.45
C VAL A 266 -10.42 -6.27 16.86
N GLY A 267 -9.61 -5.84 17.82
CA GLY A 267 -8.43 -6.59 18.29
C GLY A 267 -7.28 -6.62 17.29
N TYR A 268 -7.15 -5.58 16.44
CA TYR A 268 -6.11 -5.51 15.41
C TYR A 268 -4.70 -5.41 15.99
N ARG A 269 -3.74 -6.08 15.36
CA ARG A 269 -2.32 -6.10 15.73
C ARG A 269 -1.43 -5.89 14.50
N GLY A 270 -0.33 -5.18 14.66
CA GLY A 270 0.62 -4.95 13.57
C GLY A 270 0.54 -3.59 12.91
N ILE A 271 1.11 -3.48 11.71
CA ILE A 271 1.16 -2.22 10.97
C ILE A 271 -0.14 -2.03 10.20
N LEU A 272 -0.68 -0.81 10.31
CA LEU A 272 -1.90 -0.37 9.65
C LEU A 272 -1.64 0.82 8.73
N ASP A 273 -2.27 0.81 7.55
CA ASP A 273 -2.40 1.95 6.65
C ASP A 273 -3.88 2.13 6.30
N ILE A 274 -4.45 3.28 6.62
CA ILE A 274 -5.90 3.52 6.54
C ILE A 274 -6.18 4.90 5.93
N GLY A 275 -7.22 4.97 5.11
CA GLY A 275 -7.64 6.17 4.41
C GLY A 275 -8.99 6.70 4.88
N TYR A 276 -9.05 8.00 5.09
CA TYR A 276 -10.27 8.74 5.44
C TYR A 276 -10.51 9.87 4.45
N ARG A 277 -11.76 10.30 4.35
CA ARG A 277 -12.11 11.54 3.67
C ARG A 277 -12.92 12.43 4.61
N PHE A 278 -12.50 13.68 4.75
CA PHE A 278 -13.25 14.68 5.46
C PHE A 278 -14.46 15.09 4.60
N ASP A 279 -15.65 14.98 5.18
CA ASP A 279 -16.91 15.41 4.58
C ASP A 279 -17.35 16.73 5.20
N GLY A 280 -17.24 17.81 4.46
CA GLY A 280 -17.63 19.14 4.93
C GLY A 280 -19.14 19.35 5.05
N ARG A 281 -19.98 18.38 4.61
CA ARG A 281 -21.45 18.45 4.72
C ARG A 281 -21.91 18.17 6.16
N ASP A 282 -21.21 17.25 6.84
CA ASP A 282 -21.51 16.82 8.22
C ASP A 282 -20.33 16.98 9.20
N ASN A 283 -19.20 17.54 8.72
CA ASN A 283 -17.96 17.72 9.48
C ASN A 283 -17.37 16.42 10.04
N GLN A 284 -17.53 15.30 9.34
CA GLN A 284 -17.02 14.00 9.77
C GLN A 284 -15.87 13.52 8.88
N TYR A 285 -14.96 12.74 9.49
CA TYR A 285 -13.98 11.93 8.76
C TYR A 285 -14.60 10.57 8.47
N LYS A 286 -14.89 10.28 7.21
CA LYS A 286 -15.47 9.02 6.76
C LYS A 286 -14.36 8.06 6.31
N LEU A 287 -14.35 6.86 6.86
CA LEU A 287 -13.38 5.84 6.52
C LEU A 287 -13.63 5.30 5.10
N LEU A 288 -12.57 5.27 4.27
CA LEU A 288 -12.66 4.87 2.86
C LEU A 288 -12.15 3.44 2.62
N ASP A 289 -11.01 3.08 3.23
CA ASP A 289 -10.38 1.78 3.11
C ASP A 289 -9.40 1.51 4.24
N VAL A 290 -9.23 0.24 4.55
CA VAL A 290 -8.26 -0.26 5.52
C VAL A 290 -7.30 -1.20 4.80
N ASN A 291 -6.01 -1.00 5.04
CA ASN A 291 -4.97 -1.90 4.57
C ASN A 291 -4.28 -2.51 5.82
N PRO A 292 -4.59 -3.77 6.18
CA PRO A 292 -4.04 -4.43 7.37
C PRO A 292 -2.58 -4.87 7.12
N ARG A 293 -1.75 -3.95 6.76
CA ARG A 293 -0.35 -4.13 6.36
C ARG A 293 0.39 -2.81 6.24
N ILE A 294 1.70 -2.88 6.00
CA ILE A 294 2.49 -1.69 5.70
C ILE A 294 2.10 -1.10 4.35
N GLY A 295 1.75 0.19 4.34
CA GLY A 295 1.43 0.95 3.13
C GLY A 295 2.67 1.48 2.42
N GLY A 296 2.55 1.76 1.11
CA GLY A 296 3.65 2.35 0.34
C GLY A 296 4.06 3.74 0.82
N THR A 297 3.16 4.45 1.50
CA THR A 297 3.36 5.82 2.00
C THR A 297 3.99 5.90 3.39
N PHE A 298 4.30 4.77 4.05
CA PHE A 298 4.77 4.78 5.44
C PHE A 298 6.00 5.68 5.67
N ARG A 299 6.85 5.89 4.66
CA ARG A 299 8.02 6.78 4.73
C ARG A 299 7.68 8.27 4.81
N LEU A 300 6.43 8.67 4.58
CA LEU A 300 5.94 10.00 4.94
C LEU A 300 5.96 10.21 6.46
N PHE A 301 5.67 9.15 7.20
CA PHE A 301 5.37 9.13 8.62
C PHE A 301 6.60 8.71 9.42
N VAL A 302 7.37 9.70 9.84
CA VAL A 302 8.61 9.51 10.61
C VAL A 302 8.62 10.49 11.77
N GLY A 303 8.97 10.00 12.95
CA GLY A 303 9.15 10.80 14.15
C GLY A 303 10.45 11.61 14.14
N ASN A 304 10.57 12.57 15.04
CA ASN A 304 11.76 13.42 15.21
C ASN A 304 13.02 12.64 15.56
N ASP A 305 12.86 11.48 16.20
CA ASP A 305 13.90 10.51 16.54
C ASP A 305 14.19 9.51 15.41
N GLY A 306 13.49 9.66 14.28
CA GLY A 306 13.55 8.76 13.13
C GLY A 306 12.73 7.50 13.28
N MET A 307 11.86 7.38 14.30
CA MET A 307 10.91 6.27 14.45
C MET A 307 9.92 6.24 13.29
N ASP A 308 9.64 5.07 12.77
CA ASP A 308 8.55 4.78 11.85
C ASP A 308 7.87 3.46 12.27
N VAL A 309 6.77 3.12 11.64
CA VAL A 309 6.00 1.91 11.98
C VAL A 309 6.78 0.61 11.78
N LEU A 310 7.74 0.60 10.84
CA LEU A 310 8.61 -0.55 10.62
C LEU A 310 9.57 -0.76 11.80
N ARG A 311 10.17 0.34 12.31
CA ARG A 311 11.06 0.30 13.48
C ARG A 311 10.30 -0.08 14.74
N ALA A 312 9.07 0.45 14.91
CA ALA A 312 8.21 0.10 16.04
C ALA A 312 7.90 -1.40 16.06
N LEU A 313 7.43 -1.95 14.93
CA LEU A 313 7.21 -3.39 14.77
C LEU A 313 8.49 -4.21 15.04
N TYR A 314 9.62 -3.76 14.51
CA TYR A 314 10.90 -4.48 14.70
C TYR A 314 11.30 -4.55 16.17
N LEU A 315 11.24 -3.42 16.88
CA LEU A 315 11.59 -3.34 18.30
C LEU A 315 10.69 -4.22 19.14
N ASP A 316 9.38 -4.14 18.94
CA ASP A 316 8.39 -4.91 19.68
C ASP A 316 8.56 -6.42 19.46
N LEU A 317 8.61 -6.87 18.21
CA LEU A 317 8.78 -8.31 17.88
C LEU A 317 10.14 -8.89 18.29
N THR A 318 11.11 -8.05 18.59
CA THR A 318 12.43 -8.45 19.13
C THR A 318 12.57 -8.18 20.63
N ALA A 319 11.45 -7.96 21.31
CA ALA A 319 11.37 -7.68 22.75
C ALA A 319 12.28 -6.49 23.19
N GLN A 320 12.40 -5.49 22.35
CA GLN A 320 13.06 -4.23 22.64
C GLN A 320 12.01 -3.16 22.92
N GLU A 321 12.35 -2.18 23.78
CA GLU A 321 11.46 -1.07 24.09
C GLU A 321 11.14 -0.24 22.84
N VAL A 322 9.86 0.05 22.62
CA VAL A 322 9.38 1.00 21.60
C VAL A 322 9.23 2.38 22.28
N PRO A 323 10.16 3.29 22.05
CA PRO A 323 10.09 4.61 22.68
C PRO A 323 8.92 5.42 22.14
N ALA A 324 8.33 6.27 22.98
CA ALA A 324 7.37 7.25 22.54
C ALA A 324 8.01 8.21 21.54
N THR A 325 7.28 8.55 20.49
CA THR A 325 7.76 9.44 19.43
C THR A 325 6.70 10.48 19.07
N THR A 326 7.14 11.62 18.56
CA THR A 326 6.27 12.66 18.01
C THR A 326 6.49 12.80 16.52
N ALA A 327 5.41 13.02 15.77
CA ALA A 327 5.46 13.17 14.33
C ALA A 327 6.35 14.33 13.88
N LEU A 328 7.13 14.13 12.83
CA LEU A 328 7.82 15.23 12.16
C LEU A 328 6.81 15.96 11.25
N GLU A 329 6.07 16.88 11.86
CA GLU A 329 5.03 17.64 11.19
C GLU A 329 5.57 18.49 10.03
N GLY A 330 4.75 18.66 8.99
CA GLY A 330 5.13 19.39 7.78
C GLY A 330 6.06 18.62 6.85
N ARG A 331 6.54 17.42 7.25
CA ARG A 331 7.31 16.55 6.37
C ARG A 331 6.50 16.19 5.13
N ARG A 332 7.12 16.28 3.96
CA ARG A 332 6.53 15.85 2.68
C ARG A 332 7.31 14.69 2.08
N TRP A 333 6.57 13.84 1.41
CA TRP A 333 7.08 12.66 0.71
C TRP A 333 6.45 12.57 -0.68
N ILE A 334 7.22 12.11 -1.69
CA ILE A 334 6.81 12.10 -3.09
C ILE A 334 7.09 10.75 -3.77
N VAL A 335 6.21 10.33 -4.68
CA VAL A 335 6.46 9.26 -5.66
C VAL A 335 6.72 9.91 -7.01
N GLU A 336 7.98 10.13 -7.35
CA GLU A 336 8.43 11.06 -8.38
C GLU A 336 7.81 10.79 -9.77
N PRO A 337 7.84 9.55 -10.31
CA PRO A 337 7.30 9.30 -11.64
C PRO A 337 5.78 9.45 -11.71
N LEU A 338 5.09 9.03 -10.63
CA LEU A 338 3.64 9.13 -10.56
C LEU A 338 3.19 10.58 -10.38
N ASP A 339 3.92 11.36 -9.57
CA ASP A 339 3.63 12.77 -9.35
C ASP A 339 3.81 13.59 -10.63
N LEU A 340 4.90 13.38 -11.35
CA LEU A 340 5.15 14.05 -12.62
C LEU A 340 4.03 13.77 -13.65
N ARG A 341 3.63 12.48 -13.77
CA ARG A 341 2.56 12.09 -14.69
C ARG A 341 1.20 12.68 -14.28
N SER A 342 0.87 12.58 -13.02
CA SER A 342 -0.41 13.04 -12.45
C SER A 342 -0.51 14.57 -12.52
N SER A 343 0.56 15.29 -12.19
CA SER A 343 0.62 16.75 -12.24
C SER A 343 0.30 17.29 -13.64
N GLY A 344 0.73 16.60 -14.69
CA GLY A 344 0.36 16.97 -16.07
C GLY A 344 -1.15 16.96 -16.33
N THR A 345 -1.89 16.06 -15.69
CA THR A 345 -3.37 16.02 -15.77
C THR A 345 -4.01 17.16 -14.97
N TYR A 346 -3.55 17.38 -13.72
CA TYR A 346 -4.02 18.51 -12.91
C TYR A 346 -3.78 19.87 -13.60
N VAL A 347 -2.64 20.02 -14.30
CA VAL A 347 -2.35 21.26 -15.09
C VAL A 347 -3.30 21.40 -16.26
N ARG A 348 -3.56 20.32 -17.02
CA ARG A 348 -4.52 20.36 -18.14
C ARG A 348 -5.95 20.67 -17.71
N ASN A 349 -6.33 20.21 -16.53
CA ASN A 349 -7.66 20.47 -15.97
C ASN A 349 -7.78 21.85 -15.31
N GLY A 350 -6.68 22.62 -15.21
CA GLY A 350 -6.68 23.96 -14.58
C GLY A 350 -6.55 23.95 -13.05
N ASP A 351 -6.45 22.77 -12.41
CA ASP A 351 -6.38 22.64 -10.96
C ASP A 351 -4.97 22.91 -10.40
N LEU A 352 -3.94 22.96 -11.25
CA LEU A 352 -2.57 23.17 -10.87
C LEU A 352 -1.82 24.01 -11.90
N SER A 353 -1.14 25.07 -11.47
CA SER A 353 -0.18 25.76 -12.33
C SER A 353 1.22 25.14 -12.22
N LEU A 354 2.07 25.30 -13.24
CA LEU A 354 3.47 24.85 -13.21
C LEU A 354 4.23 25.47 -12.02
N GLY A 355 4.04 26.74 -11.76
CA GLY A 355 4.63 27.42 -10.58
C GLY A 355 4.09 26.88 -9.27
N GLY A 356 2.79 26.54 -9.22
CA GLY A 356 2.15 25.85 -8.09
C GLY A 356 2.75 24.47 -7.85
N TRP A 357 2.98 23.69 -8.91
CA TRP A 357 3.63 22.40 -8.82
C TRP A 357 5.04 22.51 -8.23
N VAL A 358 5.89 23.37 -8.77
CA VAL A 358 7.26 23.59 -8.23
C VAL A 358 7.20 24.01 -6.76
N ARG A 359 6.29 24.93 -6.41
CA ARG A 359 6.10 25.39 -5.03
C ARG A 359 5.68 24.27 -4.10
N SER A 360 4.84 23.34 -4.57
CA SER A 360 4.35 22.22 -3.77
C SER A 360 5.45 21.20 -3.42
N LEU A 361 6.55 21.16 -4.17
CA LEU A 361 7.69 20.29 -3.90
C LEU A 361 8.58 20.82 -2.74
N ARG A 362 8.39 22.06 -2.32
CA ARG A 362 9.13 22.59 -1.15
C ARG A 362 8.79 21.80 0.09
N GLY A 363 9.81 21.44 0.86
CA GLY A 363 9.66 20.63 2.08
C GLY A 363 9.56 19.12 1.85
N VAL A 364 9.75 18.63 0.61
CA VAL A 364 9.96 17.20 0.36
C VAL A 364 11.28 16.78 1.01
N ARG A 365 11.19 15.86 1.95
CA ARG A 365 12.33 15.34 2.72
C ARG A 365 12.82 13.99 2.21
N GLU A 366 11.93 13.23 1.59
CA GLU A 366 12.25 11.91 1.07
C GLU A 366 11.42 11.62 -0.20
N ALA A 367 12.04 10.95 -1.14
CA ALA A 367 11.42 10.46 -2.36
C ALA A 367 11.32 8.94 -2.33
N ALA A 368 10.28 8.40 -2.98
CA ALA A 368 10.02 6.96 -2.96
C ALA A 368 11.12 6.15 -3.66
N TRP A 369 11.62 6.68 -4.76
CA TRP A 369 12.61 5.98 -5.59
C TRP A 369 14.02 6.53 -5.44
N TYR A 370 14.20 7.83 -5.37
CA TYR A 370 15.52 8.47 -5.28
C TYR A 370 16.07 8.41 -3.86
N ALA A 371 17.30 7.95 -3.74
CA ALA A 371 18.12 8.10 -2.53
C ALA A 371 19.59 8.17 -2.96
N THR A 372 20.36 9.09 -2.36
CA THR A 372 21.78 9.31 -2.71
C THR A 372 22.64 8.10 -2.39
N ASP A 373 22.31 7.37 -1.33
CA ASP A 373 22.99 6.16 -0.86
C ASP A 373 22.53 4.88 -1.58
N ASP A 374 21.44 4.94 -2.40
CA ASP A 374 20.86 3.80 -3.11
C ASP A 374 20.19 4.23 -4.43
N PRO A 375 20.96 4.76 -5.43
CA PRO A 375 20.39 5.40 -6.62
C PRO A 375 19.90 4.42 -7.70
N LEU A 376 20.34 3.16 -7.70
CA LEU A 376 20.03 2.21 -8.77
C LEU A 376 18.54 1.94 -8.97
N PRO A 377 17.70 1.80 -7.92
CA PRO A 377 16.26 1.64 -8.09
C PRO A 377 15.62 2.80 -8.85
N PHE A 378 16.01 4.04 -8.56
CA PHE A 378 15.52 5.22 -9.26
C PHE A 378 15.87 5.20 -10.74
N LEU A 379 17.14 4.95 -11.08
CA LEU A 379 17.57 4.86 -12.47
C LEU A 379 16.81 3.76 -13.23
N ALA A 380 16.62 2.62 -12.60
CA ALA A 380 15.88 1.51 -13.21
C ALA A 380 14.41 1.85 -13.51
N VAL A 381 13.73 2.57 -12.60
CA VAL A 381 12.34 3.03 -12.84
C VAL A 381 12.26 3.94 -14.05
N TRP A 382 13.16 4.92 -14.17
CA TRP A 382 13.14 5.85 -15.30
C TRP A 382 13.51 5.18 -16.62
N ILE A 383 14.53 4.31 -16.63
CA ILE A 383 14.86 3.49 -17.81
C ILE A 383 13.63 2.66 -18.22
N TRP A 384 12.99 2.02 -17.27
CA TRP A 384 11.83 1.19 -17.58
C TRP A 384 10.66 1.99 -18.15
N LEU A 385 10.36 3.17 -17.59
CA LEU A 385 9.31 4.05 -18.09
C LEU A 385 9.59 4.58 -19.52
N VAL A 386 10.84 4.86 -19.84
CA VAL A 386 11.25 5.25 -21.20
C VAL A 386 11.09 4.08 -22.17
N LEU A 387 11.56 2.89 -21.77
CA LEU A 387 11.45 1.68 -22.60
C LEU A 387 10.00 1.23 -22.83
N ASP A 388 9.13 1.46 -21.86
CA ASP A 388 7.71 1.12 -21.99
C ASP A 388 6.99 1.98 -23.03
N ARG A 389 7.42 3.23 -23.22
CA ARG A 389 6.89 4.15 -24.22
C ARG A 389 7.47 3.95 -25.63
N LEU A 390 8.52 3.15 -25.78
CA LEU A 390 9.25 2.90 -27.02
C LEU A 390 9.33 1.40 -27.32
N PRO A 391 8.20 0.76 -27.72
CA PRO A 391 8.15 -0.69 -27.94
C PRO A 391 9.17 -1.22 -28.95
N GLY A 392 9.53 -0.42 -29.98
CA GLY A 392 10.60 -0.73 -30.92
C GLY A 392 11.98 -0.82 -30.26
N LEU A 393 12.28 0.05 -29.32
CA LEU A 393 13.52 0.06 -28.56
C LEU A 393 13.59 -1.12 -27.57
N ARG A 394 12.46 -1.54 -27.04
CA ARG A 394 12.31 -2.71 -26.18
C ARG A 394 12.71 -4.02 -26.87
N SER A 395 12.33 -4.17 -28.18
CA SER A 395 12.73 -5.31 -29.01
C SER A 395 14.23 -5.26 -29.35
N LEU A 396 14.79 -4.08 -29.59
CA LEU A 396 16.19 -3.86 -29.91
C LEU A 396 17.10 -4.15 -28.70
N ILE A 397 16.73 -3.68 -27.51
CA ILE A 397 17.46 -3.94 -26.26
C ILE A 397 17.33 -5.41 -25.83
N GLY A 398 16.22 -6.08 -26.17
CA GLY A 398 16.06 -7.53 -26.04
C GLY A 398 17.08 -8.30 -26.86
N ARG A 399 17.51 -7.77 -28.01
CA ARG A 399 18.53 -8.34 -28.88
C ARG A 399 19.97 -7.93 -28.50
N LEU A 400 20.17 -6.81 -27.83
CA LEU A 400 21.49 -6.33 -27.43
C LEU A 400 21.94 -6.93 -26.10
N ARG A 401 23.24 -7.27 -26.02
CA ARG A 401 23.90 -7.87 -24.84
C ARG A 401 23.73 -7.06 -23.53
N LEU A 402 23.24 -5.82 -23.61
CA LEU A 402 22.95 -4.96 -22.45
C LEU A 402 21.81 -5.55 -21.60
N ALA A 403 20.77 -6.11 -22.23
CA ALA A 403 19.70 -6.83 -21.55
C ALA A 403 20.22 -8.12 -20.86
N ARG A 404 21.29 -8.72 -21.40
CA ARG A 404 21.95 -9.89 -20.80
C ARG A 404 22.80 -9.49 -19.59
N ARG A 405 23.45 -8.32 -19.59
CA ARG A 405 24.17 -7.77 -18.44
C ARG A 405 23.20 -7.26 -17.35
N MET A 406 22.14 -6.60 -17.73
CA MET A 406 21.05 -6.28 -16.79
C MET A 406 20.37 -7.57 -16.26
N ARG A 407 20.14 -8.58 -17.11
CA ARG A 407 19.68 -9.90 -16.68
C ARG A 407 20.62 -10.57 -15.68
N MET A 408 21.92 -10.43 -15.82
CA MET A 408 22.90 -11.01 -14.89
C MET A 408 23.03 -10.20 -13.61
N ALA A 409 22.94 -8.86 -13.67
CA ALA A 409 22.87 -8.01 -12.48
C ALA A 409 21.57 -8.26 -11.67
N PHE A 410 20.46 -8.53 -12.37
CA PHE A 410 19.19 -8.92 -11.78
C PHE A 410 19.14 -10.41 -11.35
N ALA A 411 19.94 -11.28 -11.96
CA ALA A 411 19.96 -12.71 -11.68
C ALA A 411 20.98 -13.15 -10.63
N ALA A 412 21.98 -12.32 -10.37
CA ALA A 412 23.13 -12.67 -9.54
C ALA A 412 23.11 -11.94 -8.19
N LYS A 413 22.16 -12.31 -7.32
CA LYS A 413 22.42 -12.39 -5.88
C LYS A 413 21.79 -13.68 -5.35
N PRO A 414 22.34 -14.85 -5.67
CA PRO A 414 22.21 -15.98 -4.76
C PRO A 414 22.84 -15.55 -3.44
N LEU A 415 22.29 -15.99 -2.33
CA LEU A 415 22.94 -15.91 -1.03
C LEU A 415 24.39 -16.38 -1.21
N ARG A 416 25.38 -15.49 -1.00
CA ARG A 416 26.76 -15.93 -0.94
C ARG A 416 26.86 -16.88 0.25
N ARG A 417 27.11 -18.16 -0.03
CA ARG A 417 27.57 -19.11 0.99
C ARG A 417 28.86 -18.53 1.61
N ARG A 418 28.83 -18.32 2.88
CA ARG A 418 29.97 -18.42 3.77
C ARG A 418 29.76 -19.60 4.69
#